data_ba583648fa5eb764571d4450df2c97ff
#
_entry.id   ba583648fa5eb764571d4450df2c97ff
#
_cell.length_a   1.000
_cell.length_b   1.000
_cell.length_c   1.000
_cell.angle_alpha   90.00
_cell.angle_beta   90.00
_cell.angle_gamma   90.00
#
_symmetry.space_group_name_H-M   'P 1'
#
loop_
_entity.id
_entity.type
_entity.pdbx_description
1 polymer ?
#
loop_
_entity_poly.entity_id
_entity_poly.type
_entity_poly.pdbx_seq_one_letter_code
_entity_poly.pdbx_strand_id
1 'polypeptide(L)'
;HMAYWLNGLNTLDMLGLSEDDKTLEYRSFGWNSAQILSLMPWLQTGLTMHIAKRFSRSRFFAWVRDHEITFSAGVPTVVNMLLNEPPPESERNAPSLRLMTCSTAPLSPDQWELFESMYGVTLLQLYGMSEAGWICGNRHYRRQMGTVGPPARHQEFVILDSNGAECPPNTEGEI
;
A
#
# COMPACT_ATOMS: atom_id res chain seq x y z
N HIS A 1 -15.04 8.21 -14.26
CA HIS A 1 -15.57 7.65 -13.00
C HIS A 1 -15.35 6.14 -12.90
N MET A 2 -15.62 5.36 -13.97
CA MET A 2 -15.46 3.90 -13.96
C MET A 2 -14.05 3.47 -13.57
N ALA A 3 -13.00 4.11 -14.10
CA ALA A 3 -11.62 3.78 -13.77
C ALA A 3 -11.32 3.91 -12.26
N TYR A 4 -11.79 4.97 -11.61
CA TYR A 4 -11.64 5.13 -10.16
C TYR A 4 -12.37 4.05 -9.38
N TRP A 5 -13.60 3.72 -9.80
CA TRP A 5 -14.39 2.67 -9.17
C TRP A 5 -13.70 1.30 -9.25
N LEU A 6 -13.21 0.91 -10.43
CA LEU A 6 -12.50 -0.34 -10.64
C LEU A 6 -11.16 -0.37 -9.88
N ASN A 7 -10.44 0.75 -9.82
CA ASN A 7 -9.23 0.84 -9.00
C ASN A 7 -9.51 0.72 -7.49
N GLY A 8 -10.64 1.23 -7.01
CA GLY A 8 -11.10 0.95 -5.65
C GLY A 8 -11.36 -0.53 -5.40
N LEU A 9 -12.03 -1.23 -6.33
CA LEU A 9 -12.24 -2.68 -6.24
C LEU A 9 -10.91 -3.46 -6.28
N ASN A 10 -9.93 -3.02 -7.08
CA ASN A 10 -8.58 -3.57 -7.06
C ASN A 10 -7.93 -3.39 -5.69
N THR A 11 -8.09 -2.22 -5.07
CA THR A 11 -7.59 -1.96 -3.71
C THR A 11 -8.23 -2.90 -2.69
N LEU A 12 -9.54 -3.09 -2.74
CA LEU A 12 -10.25 -4.01 -1.85
C LEU A 12 -9.75 -5.46 -2.01
N ASP A 13 -9.56 -5.93 -3.24
CA ASP A 13 -9.02 -7.27 -3.53
C ASP A 13 -7.58 -7.43 -3.00
N MET A 14 -6.73 -6.44 -3.25
CA MET A 14 -5.32 -6.51 -2.83
C MET A 14 -5.15 -6.45 -1.31
N LEU A 15 -5.92 -5.62 -0.63
CA LEU A 15 -5.74 -5.32 0.78
C LEU A 15 -6.69 -6.07 1.71
N GLY A 16 -7.76 -6.66 1.18
CA GLY A 16 -8.80 -7.32 1.96
C GLY A 16 -9.47 -6.36 2.95
N LEU A 17 -9.80 -5.15 2.49
CA LEU A 17 -10.51 -4.17 3.30
C LEU A 17 -12.01 -4.44 3.31
N SER A 18 -12.64 -4.18 4.44
CA SER A 18 -14.07 -4.32 4.68
C SER A 18 -14.64 -3.09 5.40
N GLU A 19 -15.92 -3.11 5.69
CA GLU A 19 -16.60 -2.07 6.49
C GLU A 19 -16.07 -1.93 7.92
N ASP A 20 -15.48 -3.01 8.47
CA ASP A 20 -14.91 -3.04 9.81
C ASP A 20 -13.53 -2.37 9.89
N ASP A 21 -12.90 -2.07 8.76
CA ASP A 21 -11.58 -1.47 8.74
C ASP A 21 -11.60 0.03 9.08
N LYS A 22 -10.53 0.45 9.76
CA LYS A 22 -10.27 1.85 10.10
C LYS A 22 -8.95 2.25 9.44
N THR A 23 -9.02 3.17 8.47
CA THR A 23 -7.84 3.59 7.72
C THR A 23 -7.28 4.90 8.24
N LEU A 24 -5.95 5.05 8.19
CA LEU A 24 -5.27 6.31 8.43
C LEU A 24 -4.70 6.85 7.10
N GLU A 25 -5.23 7.99 6.65
CA GLU A 25 -4.78 8.70 5.46
C GLU A 25 -4.14 10.04 5.85
N TYR A 26 -2.91 10.26 5.41
CA TYR A 26 -2.15 11.49 5.68
C TYR A 26 -1.59 12.12 4.39
N ARG A 27 -1.94 11.58 3.22
CA ARG A 27 -1.57 12.11 1.92
C ARG A 27 -2.64 13.06 1.41
N SER A 28 -2.26 13.96 0.53
CA SER A 28 -3.22 14.84 -0.12
C SER A 28 -4.12 14.05 -1.09
N PHE A 29 -5.43 14.29 -1.06
CA PHE A 29 -6.37 13.76 -2.05
C PHE A 29 -6.20 14.37 -3.46
N GLY A 30 -5.30 15.32 -3.63
CA GLY A 30 -4.81 15.73 -4.95
C GLY A 30 -3.97 14.64 -5.64
N TRP A 31 -3.52 13.63 -4.91
CA TRP A 31 -2.78 12.50 -5.46
C TRP A 31 -3.73 11.35 -5.81
N ASN A 32 -3.59 10.82 -7.04
CA ASN A 32 -4.40 9.70 -7.50
C ASN A 32 -4.35 8.51 -6.53
N SER A 33 -3.18 8.18 -5.99
CA SER A 33 -3.03 7.07 -5.06
C SER A 33 -3.82 7.24 -3.76
N ALA A 34 -3.99 8.46 -3.23
CA ALA A 34 -4.84 8.69 -2.06
C ALA A 34 -6.33 8.48 -2.39
N GLN A 35 -6.72 8.81 -3.62
CA GLN A 35 -8.10 8.61 -4.07
C GLN A 35 -8.42 7.12 -4.26
N ILE A 36 -7.58 6.36 -4.97
CA ILE A 36 -7.87 4.96 -5.27
C ILE A 36 -7.56 4.02 -4.10
N LEU A 37 -6.65 4.39 -3.18
CA LEU A 37 -6.25 3.55 -2.05
C LEU A 37 -7.07 3.79 -0.78
N SER A 38 -7.64 4.98 -0.60
CA SER A 38 -8.38 5.34 0.62
C SER A 38 -9.80 5.82 0.32
N LEU A 39 -9.97 6.81 -0.57
CA LEU A 39 -11.29 7.40 -0.84
C LEU A 39 -12.24 6.40 -1.51
N MET A 40 -11.78 5.66 -2.52
CA MET A 40 -12.66 4.70 -3.20
C MET A 40 -13.05 3.52 -2.31
N PRO A 41 -12.15 2.85 -1.55
CA PRO A 41 -12.54 1.88 -0.56
C PRO A 41 -13.56 2.40 0.46
N TRP A 42 -13.35 3.61 0.97
CA TRP A 42 -14.31 4.25 1.88
C TRP A 42 -15.71 4.38 1.25
N LEU A 43 -15.80 4.87 0.00
CA LEU A 43 -17.07 5.00 -0.72
C LEU A 43 -17.73 3.65 -1.04
N GLN A 44 -16.93 2.59 -1.20
CA GLN A 44 -17.41 1.26 -1.62
C GLN A 44 -17.83 0.38 -0.45
N THR A 45 -17.22 0.52 0.72
CA THR A 45 -17.45 -0.37 1.87
C THR A 45 -18.08 0.34 3.07
N GLY A 46 -17.94 1.68 3.16
CA GLY A 46 -18.35 2.41 4.35
C GLY A 46 -17.35 2.32 5.51
N LEU A 47 -16.14 1.80 5.28
CA LEU A 47 -15.09 1.75 6.31
C LEU A 47 -14.85 3.13 6.95
N THR A 48 -14.24 3.16 8.14
CA THR A 48 -13.91 4.42 8.80
C THR A 48 -12.58 4.98 8.28
N MET A 49 -12.56 6.24 7.86
CA MET A 49 -11.34 6.91 7.40
C MET A 49 -10.95 8.04 8.35
N HIS A 50 -9.79 7.89 8.99
CA HIS A 50 -9.15 8.93 9.79
C HIS A 50 -8.16 9.72 8.91
N ILE A 51 -8.29 11.05 8.93
CA ILE A 51 -7.48 11.92 8.08
C ILE A 51 -6.54 12.74 8.96
N ALA A 52 -5.23 12.63 8.70
CA ALA A 52 -4.23 13.51 9.28
C ALA A 52 -3.74 14.51 8.22
N LYS A 53 -3.44 15.73 8.64
CA LYS A 53 -3.00 16.80 7.71
C LYS A 53 -1.71 16.44 6.96
N ARG A 54 -0.83 15.63 7.59
CA ARG A 54 0.45 15.15 7.04
C ARG A 54 0.95 13.99 7.88
N PHE A 55 1.86 13.20 7.32
CA PHE A 55 2.59 12.19 8.11
C PHE A 55 3.37 12.85 9.26
N SER A 56 3.37 12.18 10.40
CA SER A 56 4.17 12.56 11.57
C SER A 56 4.72 11.30 12.22
N ARG A 57 6.04 11.11 12.15
CA ARG A 57 6.73 9.94 12.72
C ARG A 57 6.43 9.79 14.21
N SER A 58 6.52 10.88 14.98
CA SER A 58 6.30 10.86 16.43
C SER A 58 4.85 10.62 16.85
N ARG A 59 3.87 10.85 15.95
CA ARG A 59 2.45 10.68 16.26
C ARG A 59 1.83 9.46 15.61
N PHE A 60 2.49 8.85 14.65
CA PHE A 60 1.92 7.78 13.84
C PHE A 60 1.36 6.63 14.70
N PHE A 61 2.17 6.05 15.59
CA PHE A 61 1.74 4.95 16.44
C PHE A 61 0.73 5.39 17.52
N ALA A 62 0.79 6.64 18.00
CA ALA A 62 -0.26 7.18 18.86
C ALA A 62 -1.60 7.23 18.13
N TRP A 63 -1.63 7.77 16.90
CA TRP A 63 -2.86 7.77 16.09
C TRP A 63 -3.39 6.35 15.82
N VAL A 64 -2.49 5.41 15.55
CA VAL A 64 -2.88 4.01 15.35
C VAL A 64 -3.58 3.45 16.58
N ARG A 65 -3.02 3.66 17.77
CA ARG A 65 -3.62 3.18 19.02
C ARG A 65 -4.91 3.91 19.37
N ASP A 66 -4.88 5.25 19.35
CA ASP A 66 -6.00 6.10 19.78
C ASP A 66 -7.26 5.88 18.93
N HIS A 67 -7.08 5.52 17.66
CA HIS A 67 -8.17 5.33 16.71
C HIS A 67 -8.33 3.87 16.25
N GLU A 68 -7.55 2.93 16.83
CA GLU A 68 -7.57 1.50 16.47
C GLU A 68 -7.44 1.28 14.96
N ILE A 69 -6.51 1.99 14.32
CA ILE A 69 -6.29 1.92 12.87
C ILE A 69 -5.87 0.50 12.47
N THR A 70 -6.53 -0.05 11.45
CA THR A 70 -6.25 -1.40 10.93
C THR A 70 -5.40 -1.39 9.67
N PHE A 71 -5.45 -0.31 8.92
CA PHE A 71 -4.72 -0.11 7.68
C PHE A 71 -4.17 1.31 7.55
N SER A 72 -2.95 1.44 7.04
CA SER A 72 -2.38 2.73 6.65
C SER A 72 -1.66 2.63 5.32
N ALA A 73 -1.84 3.64 4.49
CA ALA A 73 -1.04 3.80 3.29
C ALA A 73 0.39 4.23 3.65
N GLY A 74 1.38 3.69 2.92
CA GLY A 74 2.78 4.04 3.08
C GLY A 74 3.51 4.15 1.76
N VAL A 75 4.66 4.77 1.84
CA VAL A 75 5.66 4.87 0.77
C VAL A 75 7.03 4.54 1.36
N PRO A 76 8.06 4.18 0.57
CA PRO A 76 9.38 3.82 1.10
C PRO A 76 9.97 4.86 2.04
N THR A 77 9.75 6.15 1.79
CA THR A 77 10.21 7.22 2.70
C THR A 77 9.61 7.09 4.09
N VAL A 78 8.31 6.77 4.21
CA VAL A 78 7.65 6.58 5.51
C VAL A 78 8.19 5.34 6.22
N VAL A 79 8.36 4.24 5.51
CA VAL A 79 8.96 3.01 6.03
C VAL A 79 10.37 3.30 6.55
N ASN A 80 11.20 3.96 5.74
CA ASN A 80 12.58 4.32 6.11
C ASN A 80 12.63 5.28 7.32
N MET A 81 11.75 6.25 7.40
CA MET A 81 11.67 7.14 8.57
C MET A 81 11.36 6.37 9.85
N LEU A 82 10.48 5.37 9.77
CA LEU A 82 10.13 4.53 10.92
C LEU A 82 11.25 3.55 11.28
N LEU A 83 12.01 3.04 10.29
CA LEU A 83 13.14 2.15 10.53
C LEU A 83 14.38 2.87 11.06
N ASN A 84 14.73 4.02 10.49
CA ASN A 84 15.95 4.75 10.85
C ASN A 84 15.85 5.45 12.22
N GLU A 85 14.65 5.88 12.58
CA GLU A 85 14.38 6.53 13.85
C GLU A 85 13.13 5.91 14.50
N PRO A 86 13.20 4.65 14.95
CA PRO A 86 12.05 3.98 15.53
C PRO A 86 11.63 4.67 16.84
N PRO A 87 10.32 4.72 17.13
CA PRO A 87 9.86 5.17 18.43
C PRO A 87 10.35 4.23 19.55
N PRO A 88 10.32 4.64 20.82
CA PRO A 88 10.58 3.75 21.95
C PRO A 88 9.77 2.44 21.83
N GLU A 89 10.33 1.32 22.28
CA GLU A 89 9.69 0.01 22.15
C GLU A 89 8.29 -0.02 22.80
N SER A 90 8.13 0.65 23.92
CA SER A 90 6.84 0.80 24.61
C SER A 90 5.77 1.51 23.78
N GLU A 91 6.17 2.28 22.76
CA GLU A 91 5.27 3.04 21.90
C GLU A 91 4.98 2.33 20.55
N ARG A 92 5.74 1.28 20.21
CA ARG A 92 5.60 0.54 18.94
C ARG A 92 4.40 -0.38 18.91
N ASN A 93 3.87 -0.77 20.09
CA ASN A 93 2.75 -1.70 20.17
C ASN A 93 1.49 -1.07 19.55
N ALA A 94 1.09 -1.60 18.42
CA ALA A 94 -0.06 -1.15 17.63
C ALA A 94 -0.83 -2.37 17.07
N PRO A 95 -1.42 -3.20 17.93
CA PRO A 95 -1.96 -4.51 17.55
C PRO A 95 -3.13 -4.43 16.56
N SER A 96 -3.78 -3.29 16.47
CA SER A 96 -4.84 -3.06 15.48
C SER A 96 -4.31 -2.92 14.06
N LEU A 97 -3.09 -2.39 13.87
CA LEU A 97 -2.50 -2.15 12.54
C LEU A 97 -2.02 -3.47 11.94
N ARG A 98 -2.87 -4.10 11.14
CA ARG A 98 -2.56 -5.37 10.49
C ARG A 98 -1.78 -5.23 9.19
N LEU A 99 -1.93 -4.08 8.52
CA LEU A 99 -1.48 -3.91 7.16
C LEU A 99 -1.01 -2.47 6.86
N MET A 100 0.10 -2.35 6.15
CA MET A 100 0.52 -1.12 5.47
C MET A 100 0.85 -1.41 4.01
N THR A 101 0.58 -0.45 3.13
CA THR A 101 1.14 -0.52 1.77
C THR A 101 2.51 0.13 1.73
N CYS A 102 3.32 -0.29 0.74
CA CYS A 102 4.50 0.44 0.31
C CYS A 102 4.46 0.53 -1.22
N SER A 103 4.30 1.72 -1.76
CA SER A 103 4.12 1.95 -3.19
C SER A 103 4.86 3.22 -3.64
N THR A 104 4.85 3.54 -4.92
CA THR A 104 5.51 4.70 -5.57
C THR A 104 7.02 4.55 -5.81
N ALA A 105 7.72 3.68 -5.12
CA ALA A 105 9.11 3.33 -5.35
C ALA A 105 9.41 1.92 -4.79
N PRO A 106 10.47 1.26 -5.24
CA PRO A 106 10.88 -0.03 -4.68
C PRO A 106 11.27 0.07 -3.20
N LEU A 107 10.94 -0.97 -2.44
CA LEU A 107 11.47 -1.22 -1.10
C LEU A 107 12.32 -2.48 -1.18
N SER A 108 13.53 -2.47 -0.61
CA SER A 108 14.37 -3.66 -0.60
C SER A 108 13.76 -4.77 0.27
N PRO A 109 13.98 -6.06 -0.07
CA PRO A 109 13.53 -7.17 0.75
C PRO A 109 13.98 -7.06 2.21
N ASP A 110 15.23 -6.67 2.45
CA ASP A 110 15.79 -6.52 3.80
C ASP A 110 15.05 -5.46 4.64
N GLN A 111 14.72 -4.33 4.02
CA GLN A 111 13.94 -3.27 4.69
C GLN A 111 12.49 -3.73 4.95
N TRP A 112 11.94 -4.50 4.04
CA TRP A 112 10.61 -5.06 4.18
C TRP A 112 10.56 -6.04 5.36
N GLU A 113 11.48 -7.01 5.40
CA GLU A 113 11.59 -7.98 6.48
C GLU A 113 11.86 -7.30 7.83
N LEU A 114 12.78 -6.34 7.87
CA LEU A 114 13.10 -5.58 9.07
C LEU A 114 11.87 -4.83 9.61
N PHE A 115 11.09 -4.20 8.73
CA PHE A 115 9.88 -3.48 9.14
C PHE A 115 8.83 -4.43 9.75
N GLU A 116 8.58 -5.55 9.09
CA GLU A 116 7.62 -6.54 9.57
C GLU A 116 8.06 -7.16 10.90
N SER A 117 9.35 -7.49 11.05
CA SER A 117 9.88 -8.02 12.30
C SER A 117 9.84 -7.02 13.46
N MET A 118 10.05 -5.74 13.17
CA MET A 118 10.08 -4.68 14.19
C MET A 118 8.69 -4.29 14.69
N TYR A 119 7.70 -4.27 13.81
CA TYR A 119 6.37 -3.71 14.08
C TYR A 119 5.24 -4.74 14.08
N GLY A 120 5.46 -5.94 13.58
CA GLY A 120 4.41 -6.97 13.44
C GLY A 120 3.34 -6.60 12.40
N VAL A 121 3.62 -5.64 11.52
CA VAL A 121 2.69 -5.10 10.51
C VAL A 121 3.03 -5.69 9.15
N THR A 122 2.06 -6.30 8.49
CA THR A 122 2.26 -6.82 7.13
C THR A 122 2.42 -5.67 6.14
N LEU A 123 3.50 -5.67 5.34
CA LEU A 123 3.69 -4.75 4.22
C LEU A 123 3.19 -5.37 2.91
N LEU A 124 2.56 -4.57 2.07
CA LEU A 124 2.23 -4.93 0.69
C LEU A 124 2.82 -3.90 -0.27
N GLN A 125 3.72 -4.34 -1.13
CA GLN A 125 4.23 -3.52 -2.20
C GLN A 125 3.29 -3.60 -3.41
N LEU A 126 2.91 -2.43 -3.90
CA LEU A 126 1.99 -2.25 -5.02
C LEU A 126 2.65 -1.34 -6.05
N TYR A 127 2.30 -1.52 -7.31
CA TYR A 127 2.77 -0.69 -8.41
C TYR A 127 1.60 -0.11 -9.21
N GLY A 128 1.70 1.17 -9.51
CA GLY A 128 0.73 1.88 -10.31
C GLY A 128 1.23 3.28 -10.68
N MET A 129 0.50 3.94 -11.53
CA MET A 129 0.78 5.31 -11.98
C MET A 129 -0.51 6.11 -12.09
N SER A 130 -0.40 7.44 -12.12
CA SER A 130 -1.59 8.30 -12.20
C SER A 130 -2.40 8.06 -13.46
N GLU A 131 -1.75 7.70 -14.55
CA GLU A 131 -2.31 7.50 -15.88
C GLU A 131 -3.13 6.21 -16.01
N ALA A 132 -2.76 5.15 -15.25
CA ALA A 132 -3.39 3.83 -15.34
C ALA A 132 -4.05 3.37 -14.02
N GLY A 133 -3.75 4.00 -12.89
CA GLY A 133 -4.12 3.51 -11.56
C GLY A 133 -3.26 2.32 -11.15
N TRP A 134 -3.86 1.31 -10.50
CA TRP A 134 -3.14 0.09 -10.12
C TRP A 134 -2.87 -0.80 -11.32
N ILE A 135 -1.60 -1.11 -11.57
CA ILE A 135 -1.15 -2.03 -12.61
C ILE A 135 -1.01 -3.43 -12.00
N CYS A 136 -0.31 -3.54 -10.89
CA CYS A 136 -0.15 -4.80 -10.16
C CYS A 136 -0.01 -4.55 -8.66
N GLY A 137 -0.16 -5.62 -7.87
CA GLY A 137 -0.02 -5.53 -6.42
C GLY A 137 0.05 -6.89 -5.75
N ASN A 138 0.84 -6.97 -4.70
CA ASN A 138 0.75 -8.08 -3.76
C ASN A 138 -0.66 -8.12 -3.13
N ARG A 139 -1.13 -9.32 -2.77
CA ARG A 139 -2.43 -9.53 -2.10
C ARG A 139 -2.20 -9.85 -0.63
N HIS A 140 -3.11 -9.44 0.22
CA HIS A 140 -3.08 -9.78 1.65
C HIS A 140 -3.02 -11.30 1.89
N TYR A 141 -3.59 -12.10 1.00
CA TYR A 141 -3.61 -13.57 1.05
C TYR A 141 -2.50 -14.23 0.21
N ARG A 142 -1.79 -13.49 -0.64
CA ARG A 142 -0.73 -13.99 -1.50
C ARG A 142 0.25 -12.89 -1.84
N ARG A 143 1.40 -12.91 -1.22
CA ARG A 143 2.45 -11.91 -1.45
C ARG A 143 3.83 -12.56 -1.61
N GLN A 144 4.71 -11.86 -2.29
CA GLN A 144 6.10 -12.25 -2.46
C GLN A 144 6.99 -11.02 -2.25
N MET A 145 7.85 -11.08 -1.24
CA MET A 145 8.82 -10.02 -0.96
C MET A 145 9.74 -9.77 -2.18
N GLY A 146 10.14 -8.52 -2.37
CA GLY A 146 10.98 -8.12 -3.50
C GLY A 146 10.24 -8.03 -4.83
N THR A 147 8.91 -8.20 -4.85
CA THR A 147 8.09 -8.04 -6.04
C THR A 147 6.96 -7.04 -5.82
N VAL A 148 6.43 -6.50 -6.91
CA VAL A 148 5.22 -5.66 -6.87
C VAL A 148 3.93 -6.48 -7.05
N GLY A 149 4.04 -7.81 -7.10
CA GLY A 149 2.91 -8.73 -7.20
C GLY A 149 2.35 -8.92 -8.62
N PRO A 150 1.32 -9.77 -8.79
CA PRO A 150 0.68 -10.03 -10.06
C PRO A 150 -0.20 -8.86 -10.53
N PRO A 151 -0.68 -8.88 -11.80
CA PRO A 151 -1.61 -7.89 -12.34
C PRO A 151 -2.79 -7.64 -11.40
N ALA A 152 -3.24 -6.39 -11.31
CA ALA A 152 -4.48 -6.06 -10.62
C ALA A 152 -5.66 -6.74 -11.34
N ARG A 153 -6.73 -7.06 -10.61
CA ARG A 153 -7.83 -7.91 -11.10
C ARG A 153 -8.48 -7.42 -12.40
N HIS A 154 -8.46 -6.10 -12.61
CA HIS A 154 -9.06 -5.45 -13.79
C HIS A 154 -8.00 -4.83 -14.68
N GLN A 155 -6.76 -5.37 -14.68
CA GLN A 155 -5.64 -4.91 -15.49
C GLN A 155 -5.01 -6.07 -16.25
N GLU A 156 -4.63 -5.80 -17.46
CA GLU A 156 -3.82 -6.67 -18.30
C GLU A 156 -2.57 -5.90 -18.74
N PHE A 157 -1.42 -6.52 -18.66
CA PHE A 157 -0.18 -5.96 -19.17
C PHE A 157 0.76 -7.07 -19.66
N VAL A 158 1.67 -6.69 -20.51
CA VAL A 158 2.77 -7.54 -20.99
C VAL A 158 4.10 -6.83 -20.79
N ILE A 159 5.18 -7.59 -20.78
CA ILE A 159 6.54 -7.07 -20.77
C ILE A 159 7.08 -7.18 -22.18
N LEU A 160 7.48 -6.05 -22.77
CA LEU A 160 7.96 -5.97 -24.14
C LEU A 160 9.47 -5.75 -24.20
N ASP A 161 10.12 -6.36 -25.19
CA ASP A 161 11.51 -6.06 -25.52
C ASP A 161 11.63 -4.75 -26.34
N SER A 162 12.86 -4.37 -26.68
CA SER A 162 13.13 -3.17 -27.48
C SER A 162 12.56 -3.18 -28.91
N ASN A 163 12.10 -4.33 -29.40
CA ASN A 163 11.46 -4.51 -30.71
C ASN A 163 9.93 -4.56 -30.60
N GLY A 164 9.37 -4.46 -29.38
CA GLY A 164 7.94 -4.56 -29.13
C GLY A 164 7.41 -6.00 -29.10
N ALA A 165 8.28 -6.99 -29.00
CA ALA A 165 7.88 -8.39 -28.83
C ALA A 165 7.75 -8.73 -27.34
N GLU A 166 6.80 -9.61 -26.99
CA GLU A 166 6.58 -10.05 -25.62
C GLU A 166 7.79 -10.82 -25.09
N CYS A 167 8.32 -10.40 -23.93
CA CYS A 167 9.44 -11.04 -23.27
C CYS A 167 9.06 -12.40 -22.68
N PRO A 168 9.92 -13.42 -22.79
CA PRO A 168 9.73 -14.65 -22.04
C PRO A 168 9.90 -14.40 -20.52
N PRO A 169 9.38 -15.32 -19.67
CA PRO A 169 9.54 -15.20 -18.22
C PRO A 169 11.00 -14.99 -17.78
N ASN A 170 11.20 -14.16 -16.75
CA ASN A 170 12.51 -13.77 -16.19
C ASN A 170 13.39 -12.95 -17.15
N THR A 171 12.81 -12.30 -18.12
CA THR A 171 13.51 -11.37 -19.01
C THR A 171 13.05 -9.94 -18.69
N GLU A 172 14.01 -9.02 -18.58
CA GLU A 172 13.72 -7.59 -18.36
C GLU A 172 13.17 -6.97 -19.62
N GLY A 173 12.21 -6.04 -19.46
CA GLY A 173 11.59 -5.31 -20.54
C GLY A 173 10.73 -4.17 -20.04
N GLU A 174 10.03 -3.54 -20.93
CA GLU A 174 9.13 -2.41 -20.69
C GLU A 174 7.69 -2.93 -20.50
N ILE A 175 6.91 -2.32 -19.56
CA ILE A 175 5.49 -2.64 -19.30
C ILE A 175 4.62 -1.85 -20.30
#